data_56bbe0dff0c202203e1a1747d65ec799
#
_entry.id   56bbe0dff0c202203e1a1747d65ec799
#
_cell.length_a   1.000
_cell.length_b   1.000
_cell.length_c   1.000
_cell.angle_alpha   90.00
_cell.angle_beta   90.00
_cell.angle_gamma   90.00
#
_symmetry.space_group_name_H-M   'P 1'
#
loop_
_entity.id
_entity.type
_entity.pdbx_description
1 polymer ?
#
loop_
_entity_poly.entity_id
_entity_poly.type
_entity_poly.pdbx_seq_one_letter_code
_entity_poly.pdbx_strand_id
1 'polypeptide(L)'
;MADRKDKIWSEQDIAAVLSVASTEIQLALILALWSGQRQGDLLRLPWSAYDSPYIRLRQSKGGRRVAMPAGAPLRALLDATERRGPLVLTNTLGRLWTSDGFRTSWGKACDRAGISGLTFHDLRGTAVVRLAVAGATVPQIAAVTGHSLKDVEAILDAHYLGRDIQLAEAAVLKLEARTKL
;
A
#
# COMPACT_ATOMS: atom_id res chain seq x y z
N MET A 1 17.14 -11.61 8.80
CA MET A 1 16.25 -10.47 8.61
C MET A 1 15.09 -10.67 9.54
N ALA A 2 14.84 -9.77 10.49
CA ALA A 2 13.74 -9.92 11.44
C ALA A 2 12.40 -10.03 10.69
N ASP A 3 11.54 -10.94 11.13
CA ASP A 3 10.17 -11.03 10.62
C ASP A 3 9.42 -9.76 11.03
N ARG A 4 8.86 -9.03 10.06
CA ARG A 4 8.15 -7.75 10.27
C ARG A 4 6.67 -7.86 9.93
N LYS A 5 6.12 -9.06 9.88
CA LYS A 5 4.70 -9.28 9.53
C LYS A 5 3.74 -8.64 10.52
N ASP A 6 4.19 -8.43 11.75
CA ASP A 6 3.47 -7.76 12.84
C ASP A 6 3.51 -6.21 12.77
N LYS A 7 4.33 -5.64 11.88
CA LYS A 7 4.50 -4.19 11.74
C LYS A 7 3.48 -3.63 10.76
N ILE A 8 2.45 -2.99 11.30
CA ILE A 8 1.34 -2.41 10.54
C ILE A 8 1.25 -0.91 10.87
N TRP A 9 1.08 -0.09 9.86
CA TRP A 9 0.81 1.33 9.98
C TRP A 9 -0.62 1.56 10.43
N SER A 10 -0.80 2.32 11.52
CA SER A 10 -2.13 2.76 11.95
C SER A 10 -2.64 3.91 11.06
N GLU A 11 -3.94 4.16 11.08
CA GLU A 11 -4.53 5.32 10.39
C GLU A 11 -3.96 6.65 10.93
N GLN A 12 -3.63 6.70 12.22
CA GLN A 12 -3.01 7.88 12.85
C GLN A 12 -1.59 8.11 12.33
N ASP A 13 -0.77 7.05 12.22
CA ASP A 13 0.58 7.12 11.68
C ASP A 13 0.57 7.59 10.22
N ILE A 14 -0.35 7.03 9.41
CA ILE A 14 -0.55 7.41 8.01
C ILE A 14 -0.92 8.90 7.91
N ALA A 15 -1.90 9.34 8.70
CA ALA A 15 -2.33 10.75 8.72
C ALA A 15 -1.20 11.68 9.17
N ALA A 16 -0.41 11.28 10.16
CA ALA A 16 0.73 12.06 10.64
C ALA A 16 1.78 12.27 9.54
N VAL A 17 2.13 11.22 8.80
CA VAL A 17 3.08 11.36 7.67
C VAL A 17 2.47 12.21 6.56
N LEU A 18 1.22 12.01 6.20
CA LEU A 18 0.53 12.80 5.17
C LEU A 18 0.51 14.29 5.49
N SER A 19 0.41 14.66 6.78
CA SER A 19 0.35 16.07 7.19
C SER A 19 1.66 16.84 7.04
N VAL A 20 2.80 16.14 6.97
CA VAL A 20 4.15 16.75 6.95
C VAL A 20 4.98 16.39 5.72
N ALA A 21 4.55 15.42 4.94
CA ALA A 21 5.29 14.94 3.77
C ALA A 21 5.10 15.85 2.55
N SER A 22 6.11 15.86 1.67
CA SER A 22 5.96 16.48 0.34
C SER A 22 4.92 15.72 -0.50
N THR A 23 4.38 16.38 -1.52
CA THR A 23 3.37 15.78 -2.43
C THR A 23 3.88 14.50 -3.09
N GLU A 24 5.19 14.44 -3.39
CA GLU A 24 5.83 13.25 -4.00
C GLU A 24 5.85 12.07 -3.02
N ILE A 25 6.13 12.32 -1.75
CA ILE A 25 6.10 11.30 -0.68
C ILE A 25 4.65 10.90 -0.35
N GLN A 26 3.71 11.85 -0.35
CA GLN A 26 2.29 11.55 -0.18
C GLN A 26 1.79 10.62 -1.30
N LEU A 27 2.14 10.91 -2.55
CA LEU A 27 1.79 10.05 -3.70
C LEU A 27 2.36 8.64 -3.52
N ALA A 28 3.63 8.52 -3.12
CA ALA A 28 4.25 7.22 -2.86
C ALA A 28 3.54 6.44 -1.75
N LEU A 29 3.18 7.11 -0.66
CA LEU A 29 2.45 6.53 0.47
C LEU A 29 1.07 6.00 0.03
N ILE A 30 0.28 6.83 -0.63
CA ILE A 30 -1.05 6.44 -1.09
C ILE A 30 -0.97 5.32 -2.12
N LEU A 31 -0.03 5.41 -3.06
CA LEU A 31 0.20 4.36 -4.05
C LEU A 31 0.57 3.02 -3.39
N ALA A 32 1.42 3.03 -2.36
CA ALA A 32 1.78 1.83 -1.61
C ALA A 32 0.59 1.24 -0.83
N LEU A 33 -0.20 2.08 -0.17
CA LEU A 33 -1.37 1.66 0.61
C LEU A 33 -2.47 1.03 -0.25
N TRP A 34 -2.70 1.55 -1.46
CA TRP A 34 -3.75 1.07 -2.34
C TRP A 34 -3.32 -0.10 -3.23
N SER A 35 -2.03 -0.24 -3.50
CA SER A 35 -1.51 -1.30 -4.37
C SER A 35 -0.82 -2.45 -3.63
N GLY A 36 -0.30 -2.19 -2.43
CA GLY A 36 0.51 -3.15 -1.69
C GLY A 36 1.82 -3.53 -2.39
N GLN A 37 2.31 -2.74 -3.35
CA GLN A 37 3.51 -3.07 -4.11
C GLN A 37 4.79 -2.72 -3.35
N ARG A 38 5.91 -3.33 -3.75
CA ARG A 38 7.23 -3.08 -3.15
C ARG A 38 7.76 -1.72 -3.57
N GLN A 39 8.55 -1.06 -2.69
CA GLN A 39 9.22 0.20 -2.98
C GLN A 39 9.88 0.20 -4.36
N GLY A 40 10.70 -0.81 -4.64
CA GLY A 40 11.43 -0.88 -5.90
C GLY A 40 10.54 -1.03 -7.13
N ASP A 41 9.37 -1.65 -7.02
CA ASP A 41 8.41 -1.75 -8.11
C ASP A 41 7.69 -0.41 -8.31
N LEU A 42 7.34 0.28 -7.23
CA LEU A 42 6.71 1.61 -7.28
C LEU A 42 7.66 2.68 -7.84
N LEU A 43 8.93 2.67 -7.42
CA LEU A 43 9.93 3.63 -7.91
C LEU A 43 10.24 3.46 -9.41
N ARG A 44 9.88 2.32 -10.00
CA ARG A 44 10.04 2.03 -11.42
C ARG A 44 8.74 1.96 -12.19
N LEU A 45 7.61 2.31 -11.55
CA LEU A 45 6.29 2.28 -12.18
C LEU A 45 6.20 3.37 -13.26
N PRO A 46 6.12 3.00 -14.56
CA PRO A 46 5.98 4.00 -15.61
C PRO A 46 4.54 4.49 -15.71
N TRP A 47 4.34 5.71 -16.21
CA TRP A 47 3.01 6.22 -16.50
C TRP A 47 2.24 5.36 -17.50
N SER A 48 2.94 4.67 -18.40
CA SER A 48 2.33 3.73 -19.35
C SER A 48 1.70 2.49 -18.66
N ALA A 49 2.04 2.22 -17.41
CA ALA A 49 1.42 1.17 -16.60
C ALA A 49 0.06 1.60 -16.01
N TYR A 50 -0.23 2.90 -16.01
CA TYR A 50 -1.51 3.45 -15.58
C TYR A 50 -2.36 3.79 -16.81
N ASP A 51 -3.39 2.99 -17.02
CA ASP A 51 -4.42 3.16 -18.04
C ASP A 51 -5.76 3.24 -17.30
N SER A 52 -6.15 4.47 -16.95
CA SER A 52 -7.29 4.74 -16.06
C SER A 52 -8.52 3.89 -16.42
N PRO A 53 -9.09 3.15 -15.47
CA PRO A 53 -8.79 3.16 -14.03
C PRO A 53 -7.79 2.09 -13.58
N TYR A 54 -7.06 1.45 -14.47
CA TYR A 54 -6.24 0.27 -14.13
C TYR A 54 -4.75 0.60 -14.04
N ILE A 55 -4.08 -0.09 -13.09
CA ILE A 55 -2.62 -0.17 -13.00
C ILE A 55 -2.21 -1.59 -13.37
N ARG A 56 -1.28 -1.71 -14.32
CA ARG A 56 -0.72 -2.99 -14.77
C ARG A 56 0.78 -2.97 -14.62
N LEU A 57 1.30 -3.85 -13.78
CA LEU A 57 2.73 -3.93 -13.54
C LEU A 57 3.23 -5.37 -13.48
N ARG A 58 4.54 -5.54 -13.62
CA ARG A 58 5.22 -6.80 -13.36
C ARG A 58 6.15 -6.63 -12.18
N GLN A 59 5.95 -7.41 -11.13
CA GLN A 59 6.79 -7.38 -9.94
C GLN A 59 8.20 -7.86 -10.28
N SER A 60 9.22 -7.13 -9.80
CA SER A 60 10.62 -7.47 -10.03
C SER A 60 11.01 -8.79 -9.34
N LYS A 61 10.49 -9.03 -8.14
CA LYS A 61 10.70 -10.29 -7.42
C LYS A 61 9.63 -11.30 -7.83
N GLY A 62 10.05 -12.36 -8.50
CA GLY A 62 9.17 -13.46 -8.91
C GLY A 62 8.40 -13.21 -10.22
N GLY A 63 8.57 -12.04 -10.86
CA GLY A 63 8.02 -11.76 -12.18
C GLY A 63 6.50 -11.77 -12.30
N ARG A 64 5.76 -11.78 -11.18
CA ARG A 64 4.30 -11.85 -11.18
C ARG A 64 3.69 -10.61 -11.84
N ARG A 65 2.75 -10.82 -12.75
CA ARG A 65 1.93 -9.76 -13.32
C ARG A 65 0.79 -9.42 -12.38
N VAL A 66 0.58 -8.14 -12.15
CA VAL A 66 -0.54 -7.62 -11.36
C VAL A 66 -1.30 -6.63 -12.24
N ALA A 67 -2.60 -6.80 -12.29
CA ALA A 67 -3.52 -5.84 -12.89
C ALA A 67 -4.60 -5.53 -11.85
N MET A 68 -4.70 -4.28 -11.45
CA MET A 68 -5.62 -3.86 -10.41
C MET A 68 -6.28 -2.53 -10.75
N PRO A 69 -7.53 -2.31 -10.36
CA PRO A 69 -8.13 -0.98 -10.45
C PRO A 69 -7.47 -0.04 -9.43
N ALA A 70 -7.17 1.17 -9.84
CA ALA A 70 -6.87 2.24 -8.89
C ALA A 70 -8.17 2.64 -8.20
N GLY A 71 -8.25 2.47 -6.88
CA GLY A 71 -9.39 2.94 -6.11
C GLY A 71 -9.59 4.45 -6.28
N ALA A 72 -10.81 4.94 -6.08
CA ALA A 72 -11.16 6.33 -6.39
C ALA A 72 -10.20 7.39 -5.81
N PRO A 73 -9.75 7.30 -4.55
CA PRO A 73 -8.77 8.25 -4.00
C PRO A 73 -7.41 8.20 -4.70
N LEU A 74 -6.90 6.99 -5.01
CA LEU A 74 -5.65 6.83 -5.72
C LEU A 74 -5.76 7.34 -7.16
N ARG A 75 -6.86 7.03 -7.84
CA ARG A 75 -7.11 7.49 -9.22
C ARG A 75 -7.16 9.02 -9.27
N ALA A 76 -7.91 9.66 -8.38
CA ALA A 76 -7.98 11.12 -8.33
C ALA A 76 -6.60 11.76 -8.13
N LEU A 77 -5.76 11.16 -7.29
CA LEU A 77 -4.39 11.62 -7.06
C LEU A 77 -3.49 11.42 -8.28
N LEU A 78 -3.57 10.26 -8.94
CA LEU A 78 -2.80 9.99 -10.16
C LEU A 78 -3.20 10.91 -11.31
N ASP A 79 -4.50 11.15 -11.49
CA ASP A 79 -5.04 12.01 -12.55
C ASP A 79 -4.67 13.49 -12.31
N ALA A 80 -4.55 13.92 -11.05
CA ALA A 80 -4.13 15.27 -10.67
C ALA A 80 -2.59 15.47 -10.66
N THR A 81 -1.82 14.39 -10.74
CA THR A 81 -0.35 14.46 -10.65
C THR A 81 0.26 14.91 -11.98
N GLU A 82 1.08 15.96 -11.94
CA GLU A 82 1.85 16.39 -13.09
C GLU A 82 2.86 15.33 -13.52
N ARG A 83 2.83 14.95 -14.79
CA ARG A 83 3.75 13.96 -15.37
C ARG A 83 5.09 14.61 -15.72
N ARG A 84 6.00 14.66 -14.74
CA ARG A 84 7.34 15.29 -14.88
C ARG A 84 8.38 14.38 -15.55
N GLY A 85 8.00 13.19 -15.99
CA GLY A 85 8.91 12.22 -16.61
C GLY A 85 8.21 10.90 -16.92
N PRO A 86 8.94 9.85 -17.31
CA PRO A 86 8.35 8.58 -17.71
C PRO A 86 7.80 7.77 -16.54
N LEU A 87 8.25 8.01 -15.31
CA LEU A 87 7.83 7.29 -14.11
C LEU A 87 6.84 8.10 -13.28
N VAL A 88 5.95 7.40 -12.59
CA VAL A 88 4.93 7.99 -11.72
C VAL A 88 5.55 8.73 -10.55
N LEU A 89 6.56 8.13 -9.91
CA LEU A 89 7.23 8.71 -8.75
C LEU A 89 8.52 9.43 -9.14
N THR A 90 8.58 10.71 -8.85
CA THR A 90 9.76 11.56 -8.98
C THR A 90 10.02 12.29 -7.66
N ASN A 91 11.23 12.82 -7.47
CA ASN A 91 11.54 13.66 -6.32
C ASN A 91 11.01 15.10 -6.52
N THR A 92 11.18 15.96 -5.53
CA THR A 92 10.74 17.37 -5.57
C THR A 92 11.35 18.19 -6.72
N LEU A 93 12.48 17.72 -7.28
CA LEU A 93 13.12 18.34 -8.44
C LEU A 93 12.65 17.72 -9.78
N GLY A 94 11.65 16.84 -9.76
CA GLY A 94 11.16 16.12 -10.96
C GLY A 94 12.11 15.04 -11.48
N ARG A 95 13.15 14.67 -10.71
CA ARG A 95 14.12 13.64 -11.08
C ARG A 95 13.70 12.27 -10.57
N LEU A 96 14.14 11.22 -11.23
CA LEU A 96 13.90 9.85 -10.80
C LEU A 96 14.51 9.59 -9.41
N TRP A 97 13.76 8.88 -8.57
CA TRP A 97 14.25 8.45 -7.29
C TRP A 97 15.28 7.33 -7.43
N THR A 98 16.43 7.47 -6.75
CA THR A 98 17.22 6.31 -6.36
C THR A 98 16.59 5.65 -5.12
N SER A 99 16.86 4.37 -4.91
CA SER A 99 16.32 3.66 -3.73
C SER A 99 16.77 4.32 -2.42
N ASP A 100 18.03 4.74 -2.33
CA ASP A 100 18.58 5.38 -1.14
C ASP A 100 18.08 6.81 -0.96
N GLY A 101 17.97 7.57 -2.04
CA GLY A 101 17.40 8.92 -2.01
C GLY A 101 15.94 8.90 -1.55
N PHE A 102 15.16 7.93 -2.02
CA PHE A 102 13.79 7.74 -1.55
C PHE A 102 13.76 7.39 -0.05
N ARG A 103 14.55 6.40 0.38
CA ARG A 103 14.61 6.01 1.81
C ARG A 103 14.98 7.18 2.71
N THR A 104 15.93 8.01 2.28
CA THR A 104 16.32 9.22 3.03
C THR A 104 15.17 10.21 3.13
N SER A 105 14.46 10.49 2.05
CA SER A 105 13.32 11.42 2.05
C SER A 105 12.14 10.87 2.82
N TRP A 106 11.87 9.58 2.72
CA TRP A 106 10.88 8.88 3.52
C TRP A 106 11.20 8.96 5.02
N GLY A 107 12.46 8.66 5.40
CA GLY A 107 12.91 8.74 6.79
C GLY A 107 12.70 10.14 7.37
N LYS A 108 13.09 11.19 6.63
CA LYS A 108 12.86 12.58 7.05
C LYS A 108 11.38 12.92 7.23
N ALA A 109 10.49 12.35 6.42
CA ALA A 109 9.05 12.54 6.60
C ALA A 109 8.54 11.81 7.86
N CYS A 110 9.00 10.58 8.11
CA CYS A 110 8.70 9.84 9.33
C CYS A 110 9.20 10.56 10.59
N ASP A 111 10.44 11.07 10.56
CA ASP A 111 11.02 11.83 11.69
C ASP A 111 10.18 13.06 12.01
N ARG A 112 9.77 13.83 10.99
CA ARG A 112 8.88 14.99 11.18
C ARG A 112 7.50 14.62 11.71
N ALA A 113 7.00 13.44 11.33
CA ALA A 113 5.73 12.90 11.82
C ALA A 113 5.83 12.27 13.22
N GLY A 114 7.03 12.13 13.79
CA GLY A 114 7.26 11.43 15.05
C GLY A 114 7.10 9.92 14.97
N ILE A 115 7.23 9.34 13.76
CA ILE A 115 7.09 7.90 13.53
C ILE A 115 8.43 7.19 13.65
N SER A 116 8.48 6.15 14.48
CA SER A 116 9.63 5.27 14.66
C SER A 116 9.25 3.80 14.57
N GLY A 117 10.21 2.94 14.24
CA GLY A 117 10.01 1.48 14.20
C GLY A 117 9.23 0.96 12.99
N LEU A 118 8.67 1.83 12.16
CA LEU A 118 7.97 1.50 10.92
C LEU A 118 8.81 1.89 9.70
N THR A 119 8.66 1.13 8.62
CA THR A 119 9.35 1.38 7.35
C THR A 119 8.34 1.49 6.20
N PHE A 120 8.79 2.01 5.05
CA PHE A 120 7.97 2.02 3.83
C PHE A 120 7.56 0.59 3.41
N HIS A 121 8.42 -0.40 3.64
CA HIS A 121 8.11 -1.79 3.31
C HIS A 121 6.92 -2.34 4.10
N ASP A 122 6.72 -1.88 5.34
CA ASP A 122 5.62 -2.34 6.19
C ASP A 122 4.24 -1.90 5.66
N LEU A 123 4.19 -0.88 4.79
CA LEU A 123 2.97 -0.50 4.07
C LEU A 123 2.40 -1.63 3.22
N ARG A 124 3.25 -2.56 2.78
CA ARG A 124 2.81 -3.71 1.99
C ARG A 124 1.97 -4.69 2.83
N GLY A 125 2.37 -4.94 4.08
CA GLY A 125 1.55 -5.70 5.05
C GLY A 125 0.31 -4.91 5.46
N THR A 126 0.46 -3.60 5.66
CA THR A 126 -0.67 -2.70 5.96
C THR A 126 -1.74 -2.73 4.87
N ALA A 127 -1.36 -2.75 3.60
CA ALA A 127 -2.31 -2.87 2.48
C ALA A 127 -3.10 -4.18 2.53
N VAL A 128 -2.44 -5.31 2.87
CA VAL A 128 -3.10 -6.61 3.07
C VAL A 128 -4.15 -6.53 4.18
N VAL A 129 -3.78 -5.98 5.32
CA VAL A 129 -4.67 -5.82 6.49
C VAL A 129 -5.86 -4.92 6.16
N ARG A 130 -5.61 -3.75 5.54
CA ARG A 130 -6.67 -2.82 5.14
C ARG A 130 -7.70 -3.47 4.20
N LEU A 131 -7.23 -4.25 3.23
CA LEU A 131 -8.12 -5.01 2.34
C LEU A 131 -8.93 -6.06 3.10
N ALA A 132 -8.31 -6.76 4.04
CA ALA A 132 -9.00 -7.75 4.87
C ALA A 132 -10.08 -7.11 5.76
N VAL A 133 -9.77 -5.99 6.42
CA VAL A 133 -10.75 -5.22 7.22
C VAL A 133 -11.90 -4.72 6.34
N ALA A 134 -11.62 -4.31 5.11
CA ALA A 134 -12.65 -3.95 4.13
C ALA A 134 -13.47 -5.15 3.63
N GLY A 135 -13.12 -6.36 4.08
CA GLY A 135 -13.85 -7.59 3.79
C GLY A 135 -13.43 -8.31 2.51
N ALA A 136 -12.27 -8.00 1.97
CA ALA A 136 -11.72 -8.75 0.84
C ALA A 136 -11.28 -10.16 1.28
N THR A 137 -11.51 -11.13 0.41
CA THR A 137 -11.05 -12.51 0.62
C THR A 137 -9.54 -12.64 0.36
N VAL A 138 -8.91 -13.70 0.87
CA VAL A 138 -7.48 -13.98 0.64
C VAL A 138 -7.12 -13.96 -0.86
N PRO A 139 -7.88 -14.62 -1.77
CA PRO A 139 -7.63 -14.53 -3.21
C PRO A 139 -7.74 -13.10 -3.78
N GLN A 140 -8.70 -12.31 -3.31
CA GLN A 140 -8.86 -10.91 -3.74
C GLN A 140 -7.67 -10.06 -3.30
N ILE A 141 -7.22 -10.21 -2.06
CA ILE A 141 -6.02 -9.53 -1.54
C ILE A 141 -4.79 -9.92 -2.34
N ALA A 142 -4.60 -11.22 -2.60
CA ALA A 142 -3.49 -11.73 -3.41
C ALA A 142 -3.50 -11.17 -4.84
N ALA A 143 -4.69 -11.03 -5.45
CA ALA A 143 -4.84 -10.46 -6.79
C ALA A 143 -4.41 -8.99 -6.85
N VAL A 144 -4.74 -8.18 -5.85
CA VAL A 144 -4.35 -6.76 -5.76
C VAL A 144 -2.87 -6.61 -5.46
N THR A 145 -2.39 -7.29 -4.42
CA THR A 145 -1.05 -7.04 -3.86
C THR A 145 0.05 -7.86 -4.53
N GLY A 146 -0.33 -8.90 -5.28
CA GLY A 146 0.62 -9.84 -5.89
C GLY A 146 1.35 -10.74 -4.88
N HIS A 147 0.86 -10.87 -3.65
CA HIS A 147 1.33 -11.88 -2.72
C HIS A 147 0.88 -13.28 -3.15
N SER A 148 1.56 -14.33 -2.68
CA SER A 148 0.99 -15.68 -2.69
C SER A 148 -0.16 -15.77 -1.67
N LEU A 149 -1.07 -16.73 -1.84
CA LEU A 149 -2.13 -16.96 -0.85
C LEU A 149 -1.53 -17.22 0.54
N LYS A 150 -0.48 -18.06 0.59
CA LYS A 150 0.24 -18.37 1.82
C LYS A 150 0.85 -17.14 2.50
N ASP A 151 1.39 -16.17 1.72
CA ASP A 151 1.94 -14.94 2.30
C ASP A 151 0.84 -14.05 2.86
N VAL A 152 -0.31 -13.95 2.17
CA VAL A 152 -1.47 -13.21 2.68
C VAL A 152 -1.95 -13.82 3.99
N GLU A 153 -2.15 -15.13 4.03
CA GLU A 153 -2.56 -15.85 5.25
C GLU A 153 -1.55 -15.62 6.38
N ALA A 154 -0.25 -15.74 6.12
CA ALA A 154 0.79 -15.53 7.13
C ALA A 154 0.82 -14.09 7.67
N ILE A 155 0.52 -13.07 6.85
CA ILE A 155 0.42 -11.68 7.31
C ILE A 155 -0.82 -11.51 8.18
N LEU A 156 -1.95 -12.07 7.75
CA LEU A 156 -3.20 -12.00 8.50
C LEU A 156 -3.09 -12.75 9.84
N ASP A 157 -2.49 -13.93 9.86
CA ASP A 157 -2.23 -14.69 11.08
C ASP A 157 -1.36 -13.89 12.06
N ALA A 158 -0.27 -13.30 11.60
CA ALA A 158 0.63 -12.50 12.44
C ALA A 158 -0.07 -11.28 13.07
N HIS A 159 -1.04 -10.70 12.34
CA HIS A 159 -1.77 -9.52 12.79
C HIS A 159 -3.03 -9.89 13.58
N TYR A 160 -3.73 -10.96 13.20
CA TYR A 160 -5.05 -11.30 13.71
C TYR A 160 -5.08 -12.49 14.67
N LEU A 161 -3.96 -13.15 14.98
CA LEU A 161 -3.94 -14.27 15.92
C LEU A 161 -4.54 -13.88 17.28
N GLY A 162 -5.87 -13.87 17.29
CA GLY A 162 -6.74 -13.89 18.46
C GLY A 162 -7.23 -12.54 18.99
N ARG A 163 -7.14 -11.40 18.28
CA ARG A 163 -7.47 -10.13 18.96
C ARG A 163 -8.07 -9.00 18.14
N ASP A 164 -8.24 -9.09 16.85
CA ASP A 164 -8.85 -7.97 16.13
C ASP A 164 -10.37 -8.12 16.08
N ILE A 165 -11.04 -7.44 17.02
CA ILE A 165 -12.49 -7.36 17.10
C ILE A 165 -13.11 -6.83 15.80
N GLN A 166 -12.41 -5.96 15.06
CA GLN A 166 -12.93 -5.34 13.84
C GLN A 166 -13.19 -6.36 12.73
N LEU A 167 -12.36 -7.42 12.62
CA LEU A 167 -12.65 -8.50 11.66
C LEU A 167 -13.88 -9.31 12.05
N ALA A 168 -14.02 -9.60 13.34
CA ALA A 168 -15.21 -10.30 13.83
C ALA A 168 -16.48 -9.46 13.60
N GLU A 169 -16.42 -8.16 13.90
CA GLU A 169 -17.51 -7.21 13.63
C GLU A 169 -17.85 -7.16 12.13
N ALA A 170 -16.85 -7.02 11.27
CA ALA A 170 -17.06 -7.02 9.82
C ALA A 170 -17.68 -8.32 9.31
N ALA A 171 -17.31 -9.47 9.87
CA ALA A 171 -17.89 -10.76 9.53
C ALA A 171 -19.34 -10.86 9.97
N VAL A 172 -19.67 -10.40 11.18
CA VAL A 172 -21.04 -10.41 11.72
C VAL A 172 -21.93 -9.47 10.90
N LEU A 173 -21.47 -8.25 10.58
CA LEU A 173 -22.23 -7.32 9.73
C LEU A 173 -22.54 -7.91 8.34
N LYS A 174 -21.61 -8.66 7.75
CA LYS A 174 -21.85 -9.38 6.48
C LYS A 174 -22.92 -10.47 6.63
N LEU A 175 -22.88 -11.18 7.73
CA LEU A 175 -23.88 -12.22 8.02
C LEU A 175 -25.27 -11.58 8.20
N GLU A 176 -25.38 -10.52 9.00
CA GLU A 176 -26.60 -9.76 9.21
C GLU A 176 -27.20 -9.24 7.89
N ALA A 177 -26.36 -8.67 7.02
CA ALA A 177 -26.79 -8.15 5.72
C ALA A 177 -27.39 -9.25 4.80
N ARG A 178 -27.03 -10.52 5.02
CA ARG A 178 -27.55 -11.67 4.26
C ARG A 178 -28.72 -12.38 4.94
N THR A 179 -28.87 -12.18 6.23
CA THR A 179 -29.88 -12.87 7.03
C THR A 179 -31.11 -11.97 7.15
N LYS A 180 -32.18 -12.34 6.45
CA LYS A 180 -33.53 -11.76 6.67
C LYS A 180 -34.19 -12.58 7.76
N LEU A 181 -34.16 -12.11 8.99
CA LEU A 181 -34.94 -12.62 10.10
C LEU A 181 -36.19 -11.74 10.28
#